data_76a50ac2362a9a3e57514e9c490ecdd4
#
_entry.id   76a50ac2362a9a3e57514e9c490ecdd4
#
_cell.length_a   1.000
_cell.length_b   1.000
_cell.length_c   1.000
_cell.angle_alpha   90.00
_cell.angle_beta   90.00
_cell.angle_gamma   90.00
#
_symmetry.space_group_name_H-M   'P 1'
#
loop_
_entity.id
_entity.type
_entity.pdbx_description
1 polymer ?
#
loop_
_entity_poly.entity_id
_entity_poly.type
_entity_poly.pdbx_seq_one_letter_code
_entity_poly.pdbx_strand_id
1 'polypeptide(L)'
;MSDTGTIDIVLCASGSDEVRIVHGVATDHAARMRVVRRCADLAEVLAAAAAGIGDVVLIDLAVRGLDRGALADLMAHGVAVVGLTGPPSADAQPTTLGLRHVVAADAEVPVVLDAIAAALDPQTAQDEQAMPEETAPPGPRGRLVAVWGPAGSPGRSLLAANLAHEAALAGTEVILVDADTYGPSLAQNLGIVDEAPGLVAACRASARDTLDAATLDVLVPVVHPGLRLLSGIGVPARWPEVRASVLDGVWDALVATGALVIVDVGFCLEEDEELSYDTMAPRRNAATTSALARADEVIAVALADPVSLTRLLREQDRLAEIGAPTPRVVVNRHAAPVPVDRVRDLVARRLPVQDVVVLPDDPATCRAAAWDGALLSEAGPRTPLRRAVRDLAAQIAEPLVRATAFESASSAAGERAGGEASTRAPGRRRRRGRMGA
;
A
#
# COMPACT_ATOMS: atom_id res chain seq x y z
N MET A 1 -14.46 27.93 -31.32
CA MET A 1 -15.07 28.82 -30.30
C MET A 1 -15.80 27.89 -29.37
N SER A 2 -15.12 27.44 -28.33
CA SER A 2 -15.74 26.57 -27.31
C SER A 2 -16.72 27.41 -26.51
N ASP A 3 -17.93 26.88 -26.39
CA ASP A 3 -18.99 27.46 -25.56
C ASP A 3 -18.51 27.42 -24.10
N THR A 4 -18.02 28.56 -23.60
CA THR A 4 -17.57 28.68 -22.21
C THR A 4 -18.82 28.76 -21.33
N GLY A 5 -19.34 27.57 -20.95
CA GLY A 5 -20.47 27.43 -20.01
C GLY A 5 -20.14 28.08 -18.65
N THR A 6 -21.16 28.31 -17.86
CA THR A 6 -21.03 28.72 -16.46
C THR A 6 -20.53 27.51 -15.65
N ILE A 7 -19.53 27.69 -14.81
CA ILE A 7 -18.97 26.64 -13.92
C ILE A 7 -19.91 26.46 -12.72
N ASP A 8 -20.36 25.24 -12.53
CA ASP A 8 -21.28 24.86 -11.46
C ASP A 8 -20.51 24.36 -10.22
N ILE A 9 -20.65 25.03 -9.09
CA ILE A 9 -19.93 24.74 -7.84
C ILE A 9 -20.88 24.03 -6.86
N VAL A 10 -20.43 22.87 -6.33
CA VAL A 10 -21.02 22.25 -5.13
C VAL A 10 -20.17 22.67 -3.94
N LEU A 11 -20.78 23.30 -2.96
CA LEU A 11 -20.12 23.86 -1.79
C LEU A 11 -20.46 23.05 -0.53
N CYS A 12 -19.43 22.58 0.18
CA CYS A 12 -19.56 21.99 1.51
C CYS A 12 -18.61 22.71 2.47
N ALA A 13 -19.09 23.79 3.03
CA ALA A 13 -18.42 24.60 4.03
C ALA A 13 -19.42 25.02 5.09
N SER A 14 -18.98 25.54 6.22
CA SER A 14 -19.85 25.91 7.31
C SER A 14 -19.62 27.35 7.82
N GLY A 15 -20.62 27.91 8.49
CA GLY A 15 -20.51 29.18 9.18
C GLY A 15 -20.28 30.40 8.30
N SER A 16 -19.36 31.29 8.71
CA SER A 16 -19.06 32.55 8.02
C SER A 16 -18.42 32.34 6.65
N ASP A 17 -17.64 31.29 6.46
CA ASP A 17 -16.91 31.01 5.22
C ASP A 17 -17.88 30.63 4.12
N GLU A 18 -18.85 29.78 4.40
CA GLU A 18 -19.93 29.47 3.47
C GLU A 18 -20.65 30.72 2.96
N VAL A 19 -21.09 31.58 3.89
CA VAL A 19 -21.83 32.82 3.55
C VAL A 19 -20.97 33.75 2.69
N ARG A 20 -19.68 33.91 3.05
CA ARG A 20 -18.73 34.76 2.34
C ARG A 20 -18.48 34.25 0.91
N ILE A 21 -18.24 32.94 0.74
CA ILE A 21 -18.00 32.34 -0.56
C ILE A 21 -19.22 32.43 -1.45
N VAL A 22 -20.40 32.06 -0.95
CA VAL A 22 -21.68 32.17 -1.70
C VAL A 22 -21.93 33.59 -2.17
N HIS A 23 -21.76 34.59 -1.28
CA HIS A 23 -21.95 36.00 -1.64
C HIS A 23 -20.93 36.47 -2.67
N GLY A 24 -19.64 36.08 -2.49
CA GLY A 24 -18.57 36.48 -3.40
C GLY A 24 -18.74 35.89 -4.79
N VAL A 25 -19.05 34.61 -4.91
CA VAL A 25 -19.37 33.97 -6.20
C VAL A 25 -20.58 34.62 -6.88
N ALA A 26 -21.62 34.97 -6.13
CA ALA A 26 -22.82 35.60 -6.68
C ALA A 26 -22.58 37.05 -7.18
N THR A 27 -21.57 37.74 -6.64
CA THR A 27 -21.24 39.12 -7.00
C THR A 27 -20.18 39.26 -8.06
N ASP A 28 -19.36 38.21 -8.29
CA ASP A 28 -18.34 38.20 -9.35
C ASP A 28 -18.89 37.62 -10.66
N HIS A 29 -19.51 38.48 -11.44
CA HIS A 29 -20.06 38.11 -12.76
C HIS A 29 -18.98 37.82 -13.83
N ALA A 30 -17.73 38.22 -13.62
CA ALA A 30 -16.65 38.00 -14.57
C ALA A 30 -16.14 36.56 -14.55
N ALA A 31 -16.19 35.90 -13.38
CA ALA A 31 -15.73 34.53 -13.21
C ALA A 31 -16.66 33.47 -13.86
N ARG A 32 -17.91 33.83 -14.22
CA ARG A 32 -18.93 32.90 -14.76
C ARG A 32 -19.06 31.62 -13.93
N MET A 33 -19.06 31.76 -12.61
CA MET A 33 -19.20 30.67 -11.65
C MET A 33 -20.51 30.85 -10.88
N ARG A 34 -21.12 29.74 -10.46
CA ARG A 34 -22.33 29.80 -9.58
C ARG A 34 -22.31 28.61 -8.61
N VAL A 35 -22.77 28.83 -7.40
CA VAL A 35 -23.04 27.76 -6.45
C VAL A 35 -24.39 27.15 -6.77
N VAL A 36 -24.41 25.93 -7.30
CA VAL A 36 -25.63 25.20 -7.67
C VAL A 36 -26.18 24.38 -6.52
N ARG A 37 -25.29 23.95 -5.61
CA ARG A 37 -25.68 23.17 -4.43
C ARG A 37 -24.83 23.54 -3.22
N ARG A 38 -25.50 23.62 -2.06
CA ARG A 38 -24.85 23.71 -0.76
C ARG A 38 -25.13 22.41 0.00
N CYS A 39 -24.10 21.77 0.49
CA CYS A 39 -24.15 20.48 1.17
C CYS A 39 -23.77 20.67 2.64
N ALA A 40 -24.52 20.02 3.53
CA ALA A 40 -24.28 20.08 4.96
C ALA A 40 -23.24 19.06 5.43
N ASP A 41 -23.06 17.97 4.68
CA ASP A 41 -22.15 16.88 5.00
C ASP A 41 -21.59 16.20 3.74
N LEU A 42 -20.66 15.25 3.95
CA LEU A 42 -20.00 14.51 2.89
C LEU A 42 -20.99 13.65 2.08
N ALA A 43 -22.01 13.08 2.71
CA ALA A 43 -22.96 12.22 2.01
C ALA A 43 -23.76 12.99 0.95
N GLU A 44 -24.14 14.23 1.25
CA GLU A 44 -24.79 15.10 0.27
C GLU A 44 -23.87 15.50 -0.88
N VAL A 45 -22.55 15.70 -0.61
CA VAL A 45 -21.55 16.00 -1.65
C VAL A 45 -21.39 14.83 -2.60
N LEU A 46 -21.21 13.61 -2.07
CA LEU A 46 -21.08 12.38 -2.86
C LEU A 46 -22.33 12.11 -3.69
N ALA A 47 -23.53 12.30 -3.10
CA ALA A 47 -24.78 12.16 -3.83
C ALA A 47 -24.92 13.20 -4.97
N ALA A 48 -24.44 14.42 -4.77
CA ALA A 48 -24.43 15.44 -5.82
C ALA A 48 -23.47 15.06 -6.95
N ALA A 49 -22.27 14.61 -6.65
CA ALA A 49 -21.28 14.16 -7.63
C ALA A 49 -21.79 12.95 -8.42
N ALA A 50 -22.35 11.94 -7.76
CA ALA A 50 -22.95 10.77 -8.39
C ALA A 50 -24.13 11.11 -9.31
N ALA A 51 -24.87 12.17 -8.99
CA ALA A 51 -25.95 12.69 -9.84
C ALA A 51 -25.45 13.59 -11.00
N GLY A 52 -24.14 13.80 -11.14
CA GLY A 52 -23.55 14.69 -12.15
C GLY A 52 -23.86 16.16 -11.90
N ILE A 53 -24.06 16.56 -10.64
CA ILE A 53 -24.33 17.94 -10.26
C ILE A 53 -23.00 18.61 -9.89
N GLY A 54 -22.64 19.65 -10.64
CA GLY A 54 -21.46 20.48 -10.43
C GLY A 54 -20.23 20.02 -11.22
N ASP A 55 -19.44 20.98 -11.64
CA ASP A 55 -18.16 20.79 -12.32
C ASP A 55 -17.01 20.69 -11.29
N VAL A 56 -17.20 21.36 -10.13
CA VAL A 56 -16.22 21.41 -9.05
C VAL A 56 -16.88 21.30 -7.67
N VAL A 57 -16.24 20.57 -6.79
CA VAL A 57 -16.58 20.51 -5.36
C VAL A 57 -15.60 21.38 -4.59
N LEU A 58 -16.10 22.34 -3.84
CA LEU A 58 -15.37 23.15 -2.87
C LEU A 58 -15.72 22.65 -1.46
N ILE A 59 -14.77 21.99 -0.79
CA ILE A 59 -15.04 21.24 0.45
C ILE A 59 -14.10 21.61 1.58
N ASP A 60 -14.65 21.85 2.77
CA ASP A 60 -13.85 22.00 4.00
C ASP A 60 -13.22 20.66 4.38
N LEU A 61 -11.88 20.63 4.49
CA LEU A 61 -11.12 19.43 4.81
C LEU A 61 -11.37 18.91 6.25
N ALA A 62 -12.03 19.70 7.08
CA ALA A 62 -12.48 19.29 8.43
C ALA A 62 -13.85 18.56 8.41
N VAL A 63 -14.50 18.41 7.26
CA VAL A 63 -15.77 17.69 7.15
C VAL A 63 -15.62 16.27 7.65
N ARG A 64 -16.53 15.86 8.55
CA ARG A 64 -16.49 14.53 9.15
C ARG A 64 -16.61 13.43 8.09
N GLY A 65 -15.67 12.50 8.11
CA GLY A 65 -15.66 11.36 7.20
C GLY A 65 -14.95 11.62 5.88
N LEU A 66 -14.51 12.85 5.60
CA LEU A 66 -13.68 13.14 4.46
C LEU A 66 -12.31 12.49 4.64
N ASP A 67 -11.96 11.62 3.72
CA ASP A 67 -10.67 10.92 3.64
C ASP A 67 -10.22 10.79 2.17
N ARG A 68 -9.04 10.23 1.94
CA ARG A 68 -8.54 10.01 0.57
C ARG A 68 -9.48 9.16 -0.28
N GLY A 69 -10.21 8.22 0.33
CA GLY A 69 -11.19 7.40 -0.37
C GLY A 69 -12.35 8.20 -0.89
N ALA A 70 -12.95 9.03 -0.05
CA ALA A 70 -14.04 9.91 -0.44
C ALA A 70 -13.62 10.90 -1.54
N LEU A 71 -12.35 11.40 -1.48
CA LEU A 71 -11.82 12.26 -2.54
C LEU A 71 -11.63 11.50 -3.86
N ALA A 72 -11.12 10.27 -3.81
CA ALA A 72 -10.98 9.43 -5.00
C ALA A 72 -12.35 9.12 -5.64
N ASP A 73 -13.38 8.87 -4.82
CA ASP A 73 -14.75 8.66 -5.31
C ASP A 73 -15.32 9.92 -5.99
N LEU A 74 -15.09 11.10 -5.43
CA LEU A 74 -15.48 12.37 -6.07
C LEU A 74 -14.80 12.54 -7.43
N MET A 75 -13.49 12.30 -7.49
CA MET A 75 -12.72 12.41 -8.74
C MET A 75 -13.13 11.36 -9.78
N ALA A 76 -13.49 10.14 -9.35
CA ALA A 76 -13.99 9.09 -10.24
C ALA A 76 -15.30 9.47 -10.94
N HIS A 77 -16.11 10.36 -10.33
CA HIS A 77 -17.29 10.94 -10.95
C HIS A 77 -16.98 12.11 -11.90
N GLY A 78 -15.70 12.40 -12.14
CA GLY A 78 -15.27 13.46 -13.08
C GLY A 78 -15.41 14.88 -12.53
N VAL A 79 -15.53 15.04 -11.21
CA VAL A 79 -15.67 16.34 -10.55
C VAL A 79 -14.30 16.79 -10.05
N ALA A 80 -13.90 18.03 -10.35
CA ALA A 80 -12.71 18.63 -9.77
C ALA A 80 -12.92 18.94 -8.28
N VAL A 81 -11.86 18.83 -7.45
CA VAL A 81 -11.99 19.08 -6.00
C VAL A 81 -11.01 20.15 -5.55
N VAL A 82 -11.53 21.15 -4.83
CA VAL A 82 -10.74 22.20 -4.18
C VAL A 82 -10.99 22.12 -2.66
N GLY A 83 -9.93 21.94 -1.89
CA GLY A 83 -9.97 21.87 -0.44
C GLY A 83 -9.97 23.26 0.23
N LEU A 84 -10.76 23.41 1.28
CA LEU A 84 -10.69 24.55 2.19
C LEU A 84 -10.02 24.11 3.50
N THR A 85 -8.95 24.82 3.91
CA THR A 85 -8.32 24.56 5.22
C THR A 85 -8.74 25.61 6.22
N GLY A 86 -9.07 25.19 7.43
CA GLY A 86 -9.24 26.09 8.57
C GLY A 86 -7.96 26.89 8.89
N PRO A 87 -8.05 27.93 9.75
CA PRO A 87 -6.88 28.70 10.16
C PRO A 87 -5.84 27.76 10.77
N PRO A 88 -4.52 27.94 10.46
CA PRO A 88 -3.47 27.09 10.97
C PRO A 88 -3.47 27.12 12.50
N SER A 89 -3.70 26.00 13.16
CA SER A 89 -3.46 25.83 14.58
C SER A 89 -1.97 25.66 14.81
N ALA A 90 -1.44 26.22 15.91
CA ALA A 90 0.02 26.25 16.19
C ALA A 90 0.67 24.86 16.27
N ASP A 91 -0.11 23.77 16.38
CA ASP A 91 0.35 22.41 16.63
C ASP A 91 0.00 21.39 15.49
N ALA A 92 -0.63 21.81 14.40
CA ALA A 92 -0.98 20.89 13.32
C ALA A 92 -0.67 21.49 11.93
N GLN A 93 0.12 20.78 11.13
CA GLN A 93 0.21 21.06 9.70
C GLN A 93 -1.15 20.78 9.05
N PRO A 94 -1.65 21.66 8.17
CA PRO A 94 -2.91 21.43 7.50
C PRO A 94 -2.81 20.16 6.63
N THR A 95 -3.63 19.18 6.93
CA THR A 95 -3.72 17.95 6.13
C THR A 95 -4.35 18.29 4.80
N THR A 96 -3.63 18.11 3.70
CA THR A 96 -4.14 18.39 2.33
C THR A 96 -4.88 17.21 1.72
N LEU A 97 -4.83 16.04 2.35
CA LEU A 97 -5.38 14.77 1.85
C LEU A 97 -4.91 14.42 0.42
N GLY A 98 -3.77 14.96 -0.01
CA GLY A 98 -3.24 14.77 -1.36
C GLY A 98 -3.85 15.68 -2.42
N LEU A 99 -4.70 16.66 -2.04
CA LEU A 99 -5.24 17.65 -2.97
C LEU A 99 -4.18 18.69 -3.34
N ARG A 100 -4.08 19.01 -4.63
CA ARG A 100 -3.20 20.08 -5.13
C ARG A 100 -3.78 21.46 -4.91
N HIS A 101 -5.09 21.60 -5.10
CA HIS A 101 -5.79 22.86 -4.99
C HIS A 101 -6.39 22.98 -3.60
N VAL A 102 -5.65 23.62 -2.72
CA VAL A 102 -6.07 23.84 -1.33
C VAL A 102 -5.90 25.33 -1.02
N VAL A 103 -6.94 25.94 -0.48
CA VAL A 103 -6.94 27.34 -0.08
C VAL A 103 -7.40 27.49 1.37
N ALA A 104 -6.93 28.53 2.04
CA ALA A 104 -7.42 28.85 3.37
C ALA A 104 -8.93 29.19 3.32
N ALA A 105 -9.71 28.65 4.25
CA ALA A 105 -11.15 28.87 4.27
C ALA A 105 -11.52 30.36 4.45
N ASP A 106 -10.65 31.15 5.09
CA ASP A 106 -10.77 32.59 5.26
C ASP A 106 -10.14 33.43 4.13
N ALA A 107 -9.57 32.77 3.08
CA ALA A 107 -8.97 33.48 1.95
C ALA A 107 -9.97 34.41 1.26
N GLU A 108 -9.46 35.48 0.62
CA GLU A 108 -10.30 36.37 -0.18
C GLU A 108 -10.95 35.62 -1.35
N VAL A 109 -12.20 36.00 -1.70
CA VAL A 109 -12.97 35.29 -2.74
C VAL A 109 -12.24 35.16 -4.07
N PRO A 110 -11.49 36.17 -4.60
CA PRO A 110 -10.75 36.01 -5.83
C PRO A 110 -9.73 34.86 -5.81
N VAL A 111 -9.06 34.64 -4.66
CA VAL A 111 -8.12 33.52 -4.49
C VAL A 111 -8.82 32.17 -4.59
N VAL A 112 -10.03 32.07 -4.01
CA VAL A 112 -10.85 30.85 -4.13
C VAL A 112 -11.30 30.60 -5.57
N LEU A 113 -11.70 31.68 -6.29
CA LEU A 113 -12.10 31.57 -7.70
C LEU A 113 -10.94 31.17 -8.60
N ASP A 114 -9.75 31.72 -8.36
CA ASP A 114 -8.52 31.36 -9.09
C ASP A 114 -8.15 29.89 -8.87
N ALA A 115 -8.29 29.37 -7.64
CA ALA A 115 -8.05 27.96 -7.33
C ALA A 115 -9.05 27.03 -8.03
N ILE A 116 -10.33 27.44 -8.11
CA ILE A 116 -11.36 26.70 -8.85
C ILE A 116 -11.03 26.67 -10.35
N ALA A 117 -10.63 27.81 -10.93
CA ALA A 117 -10.25 27.90 -12.32
C ALA A 117 -9.02 27.03 -12.63
N ALA A 118 -8.03 27.03 -11.75
CA ALA A 118 -6.84 26.17 -11.87
C ALA A 118 -7.16 24.68 -11.77
N ALA A 119 -8.11 24.28 -10.92
CA ALA A 119 -8.52 22.88 -10.77
C ALA A 119 -9.27 22.36 -12.00
N LEU A 120 -9.85 23.23 -12.81
CA LEU A 120 -10.61 22.89 -14.02
C LEU A 120 -9.77 23.02 -15.32
N ASP A 121 -8.52 23.48 -15.24
CA ASP A 121 -7.66 23.63 -16.41
C ASP A 121 -7.19 22.26 -16.94
N PRO A 122 -7.52 21.90 -18.21
CA PRO A 122 -7.11 20.62 -18.80
C PRO A 122 -5.58 20.43 -18.90
N GLN A 123 -4.78 21.51 -18.90
CA GLN A 123 -3.32 21.43 -18.91
C GLN A 123 -2.78 20.96 -17.55
N THR A 124 -3.43 21.34 -16.48
CA THR A 124 -3.11 20.83 -15.13
C THR A 124 -3.39 19.34 -15.01
N ALA A 125 -4.45 18.85 -15.63
CA ALA A 125 -4.81 17.42 -15.66
C ALA A 125 -3.83 16.54 -16.48
N GLN A 126 -3.17 17.10 -17.49
CA GLN A 126 -2.13 16.38 -18.27
C GLN A 126 -0.77 16.41 -17.57
N ASP A 127 -0.43 17.47 -16.85
CA ASP A 127 0.73 17.55 -15.99
C ASP A 127 0.61 16.64 -14.76
N GLU A 128 -0.63 16.27 -14.38
CA GLU A 128 -0.90 15.28 -13.33
C GLU A 128 -0.36 13.87 -13.65
N GLN A 129 -0.26 13.51 -14.91
CA GLN A 129 0.33 12.24 -15.36
C GLN A 129 1.85 12.33 -15.63
N ALA A 130 2.45 13.53 -15.62
CA ALA A 130 3.82 13.77 -16.10
C ALA A 130 4.80 14.29 -15.04
N MET A 131 4.35 14.73 -13.86
CA MET A 131 5.29 15.14 -12.81
C MET A 131 5.56 13.98 -11.84
N PRO A 132 6.82 13.54 -11.74
CA PRO A 132 7.25 12.76 -10.59
C PRO A 132 7.08 13.66 -9.35
N GLU A 133 6.42 13.16 -8.32
CA GLU A 133 6.58 13.71 -6.97
C GLU A 133 8.06 14.01 -6.74
N GLU A 134 8.40 15.23 -6.37
CA GLU A 134 9.77 15.61 -6.00
C GLU A 134 10.10 14.97 -4.64
N THR A 135 10.08 13.65 -4.64
CA THR A 135 10.61 12.83 -3.55
C THR A 135 12.13 12.86 -3.65
N ALA A 136 12.80 13.03 -2.52
CA ALA A 136 14.20 12.66 -2.38
C ALA A 136 14.49 11.38 -3.16
N PRO A 137 15.70 11.19 -3.76
CA PRO A 137 15.97 10.02 -4.58
C PRO A 137 15.43 8.80 -3.85
N PRO A 138 14.55 8.01 -4.47
CA PRO A 138 13.91 6.88 -3.80
C PRO A 138 15.03 5.99 -3.27
N GLY A 139 15.05 5.81 -1.95
CA GLY A 139 15.85 4.75 -1.37
C GLY A 139 15.43 3.41 -2.01
N PRO A 140 16.21 2.34 -1.83
CA PRO A 140 15.89 1.05 -2.43
C PRO A 140 14.45 0.68 -2.10
N ARG A 141 13.62 0.52 -3.14
CA ARG A 141 12.24 0.10 -2.98
C ARG A 141 12.22 -1.31 -2.43
N GLY A 142 11.48 -1.54 -1.33
CA GLY A 142 11.20 -2.86 -0.81
C GLY A 142 10.39 -3.72 -1.80
N ARG A 143 10.10 -4.94 -1.39
CA ARG A 143 9.37 -5.91 -2.20
C ARG A 143 8.17 -6.44 -1.43
N LEU A 144 6.99 -6.50 -2.05
CA LEU A 144 5.78 -7.03 -1.46
C LEU A 144 5.51 -8.45 -1.96
N VAL A 145 5.39 -9.40 -1.02
CA VAL A 145 5.10 -10.81 -1.28
C VAL A 145 3.82 -11.19 -0.55
N ALA A 146 2.77 -11.53 -1.30
CA ALA A 146 1.50 -11.96 -0.72
C ALA A 146 1.46 -13.48 -0.56
N VAL A 147 1.08 -13.96 0.63
CA VAL A 147 0.89 -15.39 0.92
C VAL A 147 -0.61 -15.65 0.97
N TRP A 148 -1.11 -16.31 -0.05
CA TRP A 148 -2.52 -16.60 -0.25
C TRP A 148 -2.77 -18.11 -0.41
N GLY A 149 -3.99 -18.54 -0.31
CA GLY A 149 -4.43 -19.89 -0.64
C GLY A 149 -5.92 -20.06 -0.38
N PRO A 150 -6.60 -20.97 -1.13
CA PRO A 150 -8.02 -21.16 -1.04
C PRO A 150 -8.48 -21.67 0.34
N ALA A 151 -9.78 -21.66 0.58
CA ALA A 151 -10.39 -22.16 1.80
C ALA A 151 -9.91 -23.58 2.14
N GLY A 152 -9.76 -23.89 3.43
CA GLY A 152 -9.34 -25.21 3.91
C GLY A 152 -8.03 -25.21 4.69
N SER A 153 -7.57 -24.03 5.11
CA SER A 153 -6.42 -23.84 6.03
C SER A 153 -5.14 -24.54 5.59
N PRO A 154 -4.62 -24.24 4.42
CA PRO A 154 -3.42 -24.91 3.90
C PRO A 154 -2.12 -24.58 4.66
N GLY A 155 -2.20 -23.74 5.70
CA GLY A 155 -1.04 -23.32 6.51
C GLY A 155 -0.42 -22.00 6.04
N ARG A 156 -1.22 -21.10 5.44
CA ARG A 156 -0.76 -19.77 4.96
C ARG A 156 -0.01 -18.99 6.04
N SER A 157 -0.69 -18.71 7.16
CA SER A 157 -0.15 -17.88 8.25
C SER A 157 1.12 -18.48 8.87
N LEU A 158 1.14 -19.80 9.07
CA LEU A 158 2.36 -20.47 9.54
C LEU A 158 3.50 -20.34 8.53
N LEU A 159 3.20 -20.48 7.25
CA LEU A 159 4.20 -20.32 6.19
C LEU A 159 4.68 -18.87 6.12
N ALA A 160 3.78 -17.89 6.11
CA ALA A 160 4.12 -16.46 6.06
C ALA A 160 5.04 -16.06 7.22
N ALA A 161 4.70 -16.43 8.46
CA ALA A 161 5.50 -16.15 9.65
C ALA A 161 6.90 -16.77 9.56
N ASN A 162 7.01 -18.03 9.11
CA ASN A 162 8.29 -18.71 9.02
C ASN A 162 9.14 -18.25 7.83
N LEU A 163 8.54 -17.88 6.69
CA LEU A 163 9.25 -17.25 5.57
C LEU A 163 9.86 -15.92 5.99
N ALA A 164 9.07 -15.09 6.69
CA ALA A 164 9.52 -13.80 7.21
C ALA A 164 10.69 -13.97 8.18
N HIS A 165 10.58 -14.91 9.11
CA HIS A 165 11.64 -15.14 10.09
C HIS A 165 12.91 -15.72 9.47
N GLU A 166 12.83 -16.71 8.56
CA GLU A 166 14.00 -17.28 7.90
C GLU A 166 14.71 -16.25 7.01
N ALA A 167 13.96 -15.33 6.35
CA ALA A 167 14.56 -14.23 5.61
C ALA A 167 15.27 -13.23 6.55
N ALA A 168 14.68 -12.92 7.71
CA ALA A 168 15.30 -12.09 8.74
C ALA A 168 16.56 -12.72 9.31
N LEU A 169 16.56 -14.03 9.60
CA LEU A 169 17.74 -14.79 10.02
C LEU A 169 18.87 -14.78 8.97
N ALA A 170 18.52 -14.65 7.70
CA ALA A 170 19.49 -14.50 6.60
C ALA A 170 20.02 -13.06 6.43
N GLY A 171 19.55 -12.10 7.27
CA GLY A 171 20.03 -10.71 7.27
C GLY A 171 19.21 -9.76 6.41
N THR A 172 18.03 -10.17 5.94
CA THR A 172 17.09 -9.27 5.24
C THR A 172 16.22 -8.56 6.26
N GLU A 173 16.01 -7.24 6.12
CA GLU A 173 14.99 -6.51 6.88
C GLU A 173 13.61 -6.91 6.39
N VAL A 174 12.74 -7.38 7.29
CA VAL A 174 11.44 -7.94 6.94
C VAL A 174 10.33 -7.29 7.74
N ILE A 175 9.23 -6.97 7.06
CA ILE A 175 7.96 -6.61 7.68
C ILE A 175 6.95 -7.71 7.36
N LEU A 176 6.46 -8.38 8.39
CA LEU A 176 5.36 -9.34 8.31
C LEU A 176 4.05 -8.59 8.57
N VAL A 177 3.05 -8.82 7.73
CA VAL A 177 1.75 -8.13 7.80
C VAL A 177 0.63 -9.15 7.91
N ASP A 178 -0.25 -8.99 8.90
CA ASP A 178 -1.49 -9.76 9.03
C ASP A 178 -2.65 -9.01 8.36
N ALA A 179 -3.02 -9.45 7.18
CA ALA A 179 -4.13 -8.90 6.40
C ALA A 179 -5.31 -9.88 6.24
N ASP A 180 -5.34 -10.97 7.05
CA ASP A 180 -6.49 -11.88 7.08
C ASP A 180 -7.65 -11.27 7.88
N THR A 181 -8.65 -10.75 7.17
CA THR A 181 -9.85 -10.14 7.77
C THR A 181 -10.84 -11.16 8.32
N TYR A 182 -10.61 -12.47 8.14
CA TYR A 182 -11.44 -13.55 8.67
C TYR A 182 -10.90 -14.13 9.96
N GLY A 183 -9.57 -14.30 10.04
CA GLY A 183 -8.94 -14.96 11.18
C GLY A 183 -7.50 -14.48 11.38
N PRO A 184 -7.29 -13.20 11.75
CA PRO A 184 -5.95 -12.69 12.05
C PRO A 184 -5.32 -13.56 13.14
N SER A 185 -4.08 -14.01 12.93
CA SER A 185 -3.46 -15.01 13.81
C SER A 185 -1.95 -14.87 13.95
N LEU A 186 -1.30 -13.94 13.25
CA LEU A 186 0.16 -13.83 13.26
C LEU A 186 0.71 -13.42 14.61
N ALA A 187 0.04 -12.54 15.34
CA ALA A 187 0.47 -12.15 16.67
C ALA A 187 0.50 -13.37 17.62
N GLN A 188 -0.57 -14.19 17.61
CA GLN A 188 -0.64 -15.40 18.42
C GLN A 188 0.42 -16.43 17.98
N ASN A 189 0.66 -16.59 16.68
CA ASN A 189 1.69 -17.47 16.14
C ASN A 189 3.11 -17.06 16.58
N LEU A 190 3.31 -15.80 16.91
CA LEU A 190 4.57 -15.23 17.41
C LEU A 190 4.60 -15.09 18.94
N GLY A 191 3.60 -15.63 19.65
CA GLY A 191 3.51 -15.56 21.12
C GLY A 191 3.18 -14.17 21.67
N ILE A 192 2.66 -13.25 20.84
CA ILE A 192 2.28 -11.89 21.25
C ILE A 192 0.85 -11.92 21.79
N VAL A 193 0.67 -11.58 23.07
CA VAL A 193 -0.61 -11.66 23.78
C VAL A 193 -1.38 -10.34 23.71
N ASP A 194 -0.69 -9.22 23.93
CA ASP A 194 -1.27 -7.87 23.91
C ASP A 194 -1.04 -7.22 22.56
N GLU A 195 -2.00 -7.40 21.67
CA GLU A 195 -1.95 -6.91 20.30
C GLU A 195 -2.82 -5.65 20.13
N ALA A 196 -2.20 -4.56 19.70
CA ALA A 196 -2.94 -3.43 19.14
C ALA A 196 -3.24 -3.73 17.65
N PRO A 197 -4.43 -3.43 17.13
CA PRO A 197 -4.79 -3.71 15.73
C PRO A 197 -4.07 -2.77 14.77
N GLY A 198 -2.84 -3.16 14.38
CA GLY A 198 -1.90 -2.36 13.60
C GLY A 198 -2.41 -2.02 12.20
N LEU A 199 -2.99 -2.98 11.46
CA LEU A 199 -3.53 -2.74 10.13
C LEU A 199 -4.65 -1.69 10.14
N VAL A 200 -5.53 -1.73 11.14
CA VAL A 200 -6.59 -0.72 11.29
C VAL A 200 -6.00 0.65 11.57
N ALA A 201 -4.98 0.71 12.43
CA ALA A 201 -4.30 1.98 12.74
C ALA A 201 -3.57 2.53 11.51
N ALA A 202 -2.91 1.68 10.72
CA ALA A 202 -2.25 2.06 9.47
C ALA A 202 -3.27 2.59 8.44
N CYS A 203 -4.41 1.91 8.25
CA CYS A 203 -5.49 2.39 7.39
C CYS A 203 -6.03 3.76 7.82
N ARG A 204 -6.21 3.97 9.12
CA ARG A 204 -6.64 5.28 9.64
C ARG A 204 -5.60 6.37 9.43
N ALA A 205 -4.31 6.06 9.59
CA ALA A 205 -3.23 7.01 9.33
C ALA A 205 -3.12 7.32 7.84
N SER A 206 -3.22 6.30 6.95
CA SER A 206 -3.25 6.46 5.50
C SER A 206 -4.43 7.34 5.04
N ALA A 207 -5.63 7.10 5.58
CA ALA A 207 -6.82 7.91 5.28
C ALA A 207 -6.65 9.40 5.63
N ARG A 208 -5.82 9.71 6.64
CA ARG A 208 -5.55 11.07 7.11
C ARG A 208 -4.28 11.69 6.54
N ASP A 209 -3.58 10.99 5.65
CA ASP A 209 -2.28 11.40 5.11
C ASP A 209 -1.21 11.61 6.19
N THR A 210 -1.25 10.81 7.25
CA THR A 210 -0.33 10.86 8.39
C THR A 210 0.49 9.57 8.54
N LEU A 211 0.47 8.69 7.53
CA LEU A 211 1.24 7.44 7.54
C LEU A 211 2.66 7.69 7.03
N ASP A 212 3.44 8.39 7.83
CA ASP A 212 4.85 8.66 7.58
C ASP A 212 5.77 7.59 8.22
N ALA A 213 7.07 7.72 8.02
CA ALA A 213 8.06 6.80 8.57
C ALA A 213 8.01 6.71 10.11
N ALA A 214 7.78 7.82 10.80
CA ALA A 214 7.71 7.86 12.27
C ALA A 214 6.46 7.13 12.78
N THR A 215 5.33 7.32 12.12
CA THR A 215 4.09 6.60 12.42
C THR A 215 4.25 5.10 12.15
N LEU A 216 4.88 4.72 11.03
CA LEU A 216 5.17 3.32 10.73
C LEU A 216 6.06 2.68 11.79
N ASP A 217 7.09 3.35 12.28
CA ASP A 217 7.98 2.83 13.34
C ASP A 217 7.22 2.46 14.62
N VAL A 218 6.15 3.19 14.94
CA VAL A 218 5.28 2.90 16.07
C VAL A 218 4.33 1.72 15.78
N LEU A 219 3.76 1.69 14.56
CA LEU A 219 2.74 0.70 14.18
C LEU A 219 3.33 -0.68 13.85
N VAL A 220 4.62 -0.73 13.52
CA VAL A 220 5.32 -1.94 13.05
C VAL A 220 6.49 -2.25 13.99
N PRO A 221 6.23 -2.68 15.25
CA PRO A 221 7.26 -2.98 16.23
C PRO A 221 8.15 -4.15 15.82
N VAL A 222 9.38 -4.14 16.31
CA VAL A 222 10.31 -5.27 16.16
C VAL A 222 9.85 -6.43 17.05
N VAL A 223 9.66 -7.59 16.47
CA VAL A 223 9.24 -8.82 17.17
C VAL A 223 10.37 -9.85 17.28
N HIS A 224 11.30 -9.86 16.31
CA HIS A 224 12.57 -10.57 16.34
C HIS A 224 13.65 -9.72 15.64
N PRO A 225 14.95 -10.00 15.84
CA PRO A 225 16.01 -9.28 15.12
C PRO A 225 15.78 -9.33 13.60
N GLY A 226 15.69 -8.17 12.94
CA GLY A 226 15.41 -8.04 11.52
C GLY A 226 13.96 -8.33 11.10
N LEU A 227 13.06 -8.65 12.05
CA LEU A 227 11.65 -8.93 11.79
C LEU A 227 10.74 -7.98 12.57
N ARG A 228 9.90 -7.26 11.85
CA ARG A 228 8.87 -6.37 12.37
C ARG A 228 7.48 -6.92 12.03
N LEU A 229 6.48 -6.58 12.82
CA LEU A 229 5.10 -7.05 12.61
C LEU A 229 4.13 -5.87 12.52
N LEU A 230 3.38 -5.79 11.41
CA LEU A 230 2.13 -5.05 11.35
C LEU A 230 1.01 -6.04 11.70
N SER A 231 0.51 -5.98 12.92
CA SER A 231 -0.56 -6.85 13.39
C SER A 231 -1.88 -6.60 12.66
N GLY A 232 -2.80 -7.57 12.73
CA GLY A 232 -4.05 -7.56 11.99
C GLY A 232 -5.11 -6.58 12.52
N ILE A 233 -6.36 -6.99 12.32
CA ILE A 233 -7.53 -6.19 12.74
C ILE A 233 -7.96 -6.48 14.19
N GLY A 234 -7.25 -7.36 14.89
CA GLY A 234 -7.54 -7.82 16.27
C GLY A 234 -8.75 -8.75 16.32
N VAL A 235 -9.93 -8.27 16.00
CA VAL A 235 -11.17 -9.09 15.92
C VAL A 235 -11.80 -8.98 14.54
N PRO A 236 -12.34 -10.09 13.98
CA PRO A 236 -12.91 -10.11 12.63
C PRO A 236 -14.01 -9.07 12.38
N ALA A 237 -14.79 -8.69 13.39
CA ALA A 237 -15.85 -7.68 13.27
C ALA A 237 -15.36 -6.29 12.85
N ARG A 238 -14.04 -6.02 12.93
CA ARG A 238 -13.44 -4.73 12.55
C ARG A 238 -13.05 -4.62 11.08
N TRP A 239 -13.32 -5.64 10.26
CA TRP A 239 -13.01 -5.61 8.83
C TRP A 239 -13.55 -4.36 8.10
N PRO A 240 -14.71 -3.74 8.48
CA PRO A 240 -15.19 -2.54 7.79
C PRO A 240 -14.29 -1.31 7.97
N GLU A 241 -13.32 -1.36 8.91
CA GLU A 241 -12.35 -0.27 9.11
C GLU A 241 -11.18 -0.34 8.12
N VAL A 242 -11.03 -1.46 7.39
CA VAL A 242 -9.99 -1.68 6.38
C VAL A 242 -10.60 -1.45 5.00
N ARG A 243 -10.56 -0.20 4.52
CA ARG A 243 -11.18 0.19 3.26
C ARG A 243 -10.21 0.05 2.09
N ALA A 244 -10.73 -0.36 0.93
CA ALA A 244 -9.94 -0.51 -0.31
C ALA A 244 -9.18 0.78 -0.68
N SER A 245 -9.84 1.93 -0.58
CA SER A 245 -9.32 3.24 -0.98
C SER A 245 -8.07 3.73 -0.23
N VAL A 246 -7.77 3.16 0.95
CA VAL A 246 -6.62 3.57 1.76
C VAL A 246 -5.51 2.52 1.82
N LEU A 247 -5.80 1.30 1.37
CA LEU A 247 -4.85 0.19 1.43
C LEU A 247 -3.64 0.40 0.53
N ASP A 248 -3.81 1.00 -0.65
CA ASP A 248 -2.69 1.30 -1.55
C ASP A 248 -1.65 2.18 -0.86
N GLY A 249 -2.09 3.22 -0.13
CA GLY A 249 -1.19 4.05 0.66
C GLY A 249 -0.48 3.29 1.78
N VAL A 250 -1.12 2.27 2.36
CA VAL A 250 -0.48 1.39 3.36
C VAL A 250 0.61 0.54 2.70
N TRP A 251 0.31 -0.10 1.56
CA TRP A 251 1.29 -0.91 0.84
C TRP A 251 2.48 -0.08 0.36
N ASP A 252 2.23 1.10 -0.21
CA ASP A 252 3.28 2.01 -0.67
C ASP A 252 4.19 2.47 0.48
N ALA A 253 3.62 2.83 1.63
CA ALA A 253 4.39 3.22 2.81
C ALA A 253 5.26 2.07 3.34
N LEU A 254 4.74 0.84 3.36
CA LEU A 254 5.50 -0.35 3.78
C LEU A 254 6.65 -0.65 2.82
N VAL A 255 6.40 -0.62 1.51
CA VAL A 255 7.43 -0.88 0.48
C VAL A 255 8.47 0.25 0.43
N ALA A 256 8.09 1.51 0.71
CA ALA A 256 9.03 2.63 0.78
C ALA A 256 10.09 2.49 1.89
N THR A 257 9.88 1.60 2.87
CA THR A 257 10.91 1.28 3.89
C THR A 257 12.14 0.56 3.34
N GLY A 258 12.08 0.01 2.13
CA GLY A 258 13.13 -0.83 1.54
C GLY A 258 13.12 -2.28 2.04
N ALA A 259 12.21 -2.67 2.93
CA ALA A 259 12.12 -4.01 3.51
C ALA A 259 11.45 -5.01 2.56
N LEU A 260 11.67 -6.31 2.85
CA LEU A 260 10.84 -7.39 2.33
C LEU A 260 9.52 -7.41 3.11
N VAL A 261 8.41 -7.07 2.45
CA VAL A 261 7.07 -7.06 3.04
C VAL A 261 6.39 -8.38 2.71
N ILE A 262 6.12 -9.22 3.72
CA ILE A 262 5.38 -10.48 3.56
C ILE A 262 3.99 -10.30 4.15
N VAL A 263 2.96 -10.45 3.31
CA VAL A 263 1.57 -10.20 3.67
C VAL A 263 0.80 -11.51 3.73
N ASP A 264 0.34 -11.91 4.91
CA ASP A 264 -0.61 -13.03 5.09
C ASP A 264 -2.02 -12.52 4.83
N VAL A 265 -2.68 -13.05 3.79
CA VAL A 265 -4.00 -12.59 3.37
C VAL A 265 -5.08 -13.66 3.58
N GLY A 266 -6.34 -13.23 3.62
CA GLY A 266 -7.50 -14.10 3.68
C GLY A 266 -7.62 -15.02 2.47
N PHE A 267 -8.52 -16.02 2.57
CA PHE A 267 -8.69 -17.01 1.51
C PHE A 267 -9.63 -16.58 0.38
N CYS A 268 -10.56 -15.67 0.67
CA CYS A 268 -11.67 -15.33 -0.21
C CYS A 268 -11.27 -14.25 -1.20
N LEU A 269 -11.53 -14.51 -2.49
CA LEU A 269 -11.30 -13.57 -3.59
C LEU A 269 -12.62 -13.01 -4.15
N GLU A 270 -13.75 -13.42 -3.59
CA GLU A 270 -15.07 -13.00 -4.08
C GLU A 270 -15.30 -11.52 -3.81
N GLU A 271 -15.81 -10.82 -4.79
CA GLU A 271 -16.40 -9.50 -4.62
C GLU A 271 -17.91 -9.65 -4.44
N ASP A 272 -18.48 -8.85 -3.55
CA ASP A 272 -19.93 -8.80 -3.36
C ASP A 272 -20.53 -7.94 -4.47
N GLU A 273 -21.18 -8.59 -5.45
CA GLU A 273 -21.75 -7.92 -6.63
C GLU A 273 -22.83 -6.90 -6.24
N GLU A 274 -23.57 -7.15 -5.16
CA GLU A 274 -24.61 -6.22 -4.67
C GLU A 274 -23.99 -4.91 -4.13
N LEU A 275 -22.76 -5.00 -3.57
CA LEU A 275 -22.02 -3.85 -3.07
C LEU A 275 -21.17 -3.15 -4.13
N SER A 276 -21.02 -3.74 -5.32
CA SER A 276 -20.20 -3.14 -6.39
C SER A 276 -20.81 -1.84 -6.95
N TYR A 277 -22.11 -1.62 -6.76
CA TYR A 277 -22.80 -0.37 -7.11
C TYR A 277 -22.65 0.73 -6.06
N ASP A 278 -22.25 0.40 -4.82
CA ASP A 278 -21.97 1.35 -3.76
C ASP A 278 -20.46 1.39 -3.48
N THR A 279 -19.77 2.33 -4.13
CA THR A 279 -18.31 2.51 -4.02
C THR A 279 -17.85 2.83 -2.61
N MET A 280 -18.77 3.29 -1.73
CA MET A 280 -18.50 3.61 -0.33
C MET A 280 -18.66 2.43 0.62
N ALA A 281 -19.32 1.35 0.19
CA ALA A 281 -19.51 0.19 1.04
C ALA A 281 -18.17 -0.51 1.33
N PRO A 282 -17.86 -0.81 2.59
CA PRO A 282 -16.65 -1.54 2.91
C PRO A 282 -16.71 -2.96 2.34
N ARG A 283 -15.63 -3.40 1.66
CA ARG A 283 -15.51 -4.74 1.06
C ARG A 283 -14.66 -5.62 1.95
N ARG A 284 -15.20 -6.74 2.39
CA ARG A 284 -14.51 -7.62 3.35
C ARG A 284 -13.18 -8.17 2.81
N ASN A 285 -13.11 -8.42 1.52
CA ASN A 285 -11.94 -9.00 0.86
C ASN A 285 -10.96 -7.95 0.33
N ALA A 286 -11.21 -6.65 0.58
CA ALA A 286 -10.38 -5.56 0.07
C ALA A 286 -8.90 -5.71 0.44
N ALA A 287 -8.57 -6.11 1.67
CA ALA A 287 -7.19 -6.32 2.07
C ALA A 287 -6.52 -7.44 1.27
N THR A 288 -7.24 -8.53 1.02
CA THR A 288 -6.74 -9.66 0.22
C THR A 288 -6.54 -9.28 -1.23
N THR A 289 -7.56 -8.71 -1.88
CA THR A 289 -7.52 -8.38 -3.32
C THR A 289 -6.52 -7.26 -3.62
N SER A 290 -6.47 -6.21 -2.80
CA SER A 290 -5.50 -5.11 -2.93
C SER A 290 -4.06 -5.60 -2.73
N ALA A 291 -3.77 -6.42 -1.70
CA ALA A 291 -2.43 -6.96 -1.49
C ALA A 291 -1.98 -7.86 -2.65
N LEU A 292 -2.87 -8.69 -3.19
CA LEU A 292 -2.58 -9.56 -4.34
C LEU A 292 -2.31 -8.75 -5.62
N ALA A 293 -3.10 -7.71 -5.89
CA ALA A 293 -2.92 -6.83 -7.05
C ALA A 293 -1.61 -6.04 -6.99
N ARG A 294 -1.15 -5.68 -5.79
CA ARG A 294 0.07 -4.88 -5.55
C ARG A 294 1.32 -5.73 -5.33
N ALA A 295 1.17 -7.06 -5.22
CA ALA A 295 2.29 -7.95 -4.94
C ALA A 295 3.29 -8.02 -6.10
N ASP A 296 4.58 -8.00 -5.77
CA ASP A 296 5.67 -8.33 -6.71
C ASP A 296 5.77 -9.85 -6.93
N GLU A 297 5.31 -10.64 -5.93
CA GLU A 297 5.23 -12.10 -6.01
C GLU A 297 4.06 -12.61 -5.17
N VAL A 298 3.36 -13.63 -5.67
CA VAL A 298 2.30 -14.35 -4.94
C VAL A 298 2.76 -15.76 -4.63
N ILE A 299 2.66 -16.14 -3.36
CA ILE A 299 2.84 -17.51 -2.88
C ILE A 299 1.46 -18.12 -2.69
N ALA A 300 1.03 -18.97 -3.62
CA ALA A 300 -0.26 -19.65 -3.54
C ALA A 300 -0.11 -21.00 -2.82
N VAL A 301 -0.71 -21.13 -1.63
CA VAL A 301 -0.55 -22.31 -0.76
C VAL A 301 -1.74 -23.25 -0.89
N ALA A 302 -1.48 -24.52 -1.19
CA ALA A 302 -2.47 -25.58 -1.22
C ALA A 302 -1.98 -26.81 -0.41
N LEU A 303 -2.88 -27.68 0.02
CA LEU A 303 -2.51 -28.98 0.59
C LEU A 303 -2.19 -29.98 -0.52
N ALA A 304 -1.37 -30.99 -0.18
CA ALA A 304 -1.04 -32.11 -1.07
C ALA A 304 -2.21 -33.11 -1.18
N ASP A 305 -3.43 -32.62 -1.40
CA ASP A 305 -4.64 -33.43 -1.57
C ASP A 305 -5.49 -32.93 -2.76
N PRO A 306 -6.30 -33.81 -3.37
CA PRO A 306 -7.08 -33.47 -4.56
C PRO A 306 -8.10 -32.36 -4.34
N VAL A 307 -8.66 -32.22 -3.13
CA VAL A 307 -9.70 -31.22 -2.85
C VAL A 307 -9.07 -29.82 -2.80
N SER A 308 -7.97 -29.67 -2.06
CA SER A 308 -7.25 -28.41 -1.95
C SER A 308 -6.69 -27.95 -3.31
N LEU A 309 -6.08 -28.88 -4.05
CA LEU A 309 -5.58 -28.58 -5.40
C LEU A 309 -6.71 -28.19 -6.36
N THR A 310 -7.89 -28.84 -6.27
CA THR A 310 -9.05 -28.46 -7.10
C THR A 310 -9.56 -27.06 -6.75
N ARG A 311 -9.57 -26.69 -5.45
CA ARG A 311 -9.93 -25.33 -5.03
C ARG A 311 -8.96 -24.30 -5.60
N LEU A 312 -7.65 -24.57 -5.50
CA LEU A 312 -6.64 -23.69 -6.10
C LEU A 312 -6.84 -23.51 -7.60
N LEU A 313 -7.15 -24.59 -8.33
CA LEU A 313 -7.41 -24.54 -9.77
C LEU A 313 -8.64 -23.70 -10.13
N ARG A 314 -9.65 -23.65 -9.28
CA ARG A 314 -10.88 -22.88 -9.52
C ARG A 314 -10.70 -21.38 -9.32
N GLU A 315 -9.74 -20.98 -8.50
CA GLU A 315 -9.47 -19.56 -8.21
C GLU A 315 -8.49 -18.91 -9.21
N GLN A 316 -7.97 -19.67 -10.16
CA GLN A 316 -6.98 -19.20 -11.12
C GLN A 316 -7.44 -17.97 -11.91
N ASP A 317 -8.65 -18.03 -12.44
CA ASP A 317 -9.20 -16.95 -13.28
C ASP A 317 -9.41 -15.68 -12.45
N ARG A 318 -9.85 -15.83 -11.20
CA ARG A 318 -10.01 -14.71 -10.26
C ARG A 318 -8.69 -14.05 -9.87
N LEU A 319 -7.62 -14.81 -9.67
CA LEU A 319 -6.29 -14.24 -9.46
C LEU A 319 -5.85 -13.38 -10.66
N ALA A 320 -6.13 -13.83 -11.87
CA ALA A 320 -5.83 -13.07 -13.08
C ALA A 320 -6.71 -11.81 -13.21
N GLU A 321 -7.99 -11.89 -12.89
CA GLU A 321 -8.93 -10.76 -12.88
C GLU A 321 -8.53 -9.67 -11.88
N ILE A 322 -8.01 -10.05 -10.71
CA ILE A 322 -7.47 -9.13 -9.71
C ILE A 322 -6.18 -8.44 -10.20
N GLY A 323 -5.53 -8.97 -11.23
CA GLY A 323 -4.23 -8.48 -11.70
C GLY A 323 -3.04 -9.01 -10.88
N ALA A 324 -3.23 -10.08 -10.12
CA ALA A 324 -2.16 -10.71 -9.36
C ALA A 324 -1.09 -11.31 -10.30
N PRO A 325 0.20 -11.24 -9.96
CA PRO A 325 1.26 -11.89 -10.73
C PRO A 325 1.08 -13.41 -10.74
N THR A 326 1.62 -14.06 -11.78
CA THR A 326 1.65 -15.53 -11.86
C THR A 326 2.22 -16.12 -10.57
N PRO A 327 1.48 -16.97 -9.85
CA PRO A 327 1.87 -17.39 -8.51
C PRO A 327 3.00 -18.44 -8.54
N ARG A 328 3.83 -18.43 -7.51
CA ARG A 328 4.61 -19.59 -7.08
C ARG A 328 3.69 -20.47 -6.22
N VAL A 329 3.49 -21.72 -6.61
CA VAL A 329 2.61 -22.63 -5.87
C VAL A 329 3.40 -23.39 -4.83
N VAL A 330 2.94 -23.33 -3.58
CA VAL A 330 3.49 -24.14 -2.48
C VAL A 330 2.48 -25.23 -2.12
N VAL A 331 2.82 -26.47 -2.40
CA VAL A 331 2.05 -27.64 -2.01
C VAL A 331 2.53 -28.12 -0.64
N ASN A 332 1.74 -27.82 0.39
CA ASN A 332 2.07 -28.08 1.79
C ASN A 332 1.59 -29.43 2.27
N ARG A 333 2.15 -29.94 3.37
CA ARG A 333 1.83 -31.19 4.03
C ARG A 333 1.91 -32.41 3.11
N HIS A 334 2.93 -32.44 2.29
CA HIS A 334 3.16 -33.59 1.42
C HIS A 334 3.69 -34.79 2.23
N ALA A 335 3.06 -35.94 2.04
CA ALA A 335 3.47 -37.22 2.66
C ALA A 335 3.33 -38.36 1.66
N ALA A 336 4.05 -39.46 1.94
CA ALA A 336 3.87 -40.71 1.22
C ALA A 336 2.38 -41.17 1.27
N PRO A 337 1.89 -41.93 0.27
CA PRO A 337 2.64 -42.59 -0.79
C PRO A 337 2.74 -41.80 -2.11
N VAL A 338 2.25 -40.56 -2.19
CA VAL A 338 2.25 -39.79 -3.46
C VAL A 338 3.67 -39.28 -3.74
N PRO A 339 4.28 -39.57 -4.91
CA PRO A 339 5.58 -39.01 -5.25
C PRO A 339 5.53 -37.49 -5.46
N VAL A 340 6.56 -36.78 -5.01
CA VAL A 340 6.68 -35.32 -5.16
C VAL A 340 6.56 -34.88 -6.62
N ASP A 341 7.23 -35.57 -7.54
CA ASP A 341 7.20 -35.22 -8.97
C ASP A 341 5.80 -35.34 -9.56
N ARG A 342 5.02 -36.31 -9.12
CA ARG A 342 3.61 -36.43 -9.56
C ARG A 342 2.78 -35.21 -9.13
N VAL A 343 3.03 -34.65 -7.95
CA VAL A 343 2.33 -33.46 -7.45
C VAL A 343 2.77 -32.24 -8.26
N ARG A 344 4.08 -32.08 -8.48
CA ARG A 344 4.64 -30.98 -9.30
C ARG A 344 4.07 -30.98 -10.71
N ASP A 345 4.13 -32.15 -11.38
CA ASP A 345 3.63 -32.34 -12.72
C ASP A 345 2.13 -32.04 -12.84
N LEU A 346 1.34 -32.44 -11.84
CA LEU A 346 -0.09 -32.19 -11.83
C LEU A 346 -0.38 -30.68 -11.81
N VAL A 347 0.29 -29.97 -10.92
CA VAL A 347 0.11 -28.51 -10.77
C VAL A 347 0.60 -27.79 -12.03
N ALA A 348 1.83 -28.05 -12.46
CA ALA A 348 2.46 -27.39 -13.62
C ALA A 348 1.71 -27.59 -14.95
N ARG A 349 0.99 -28.70 -15.10
CA ARG A 349 0.16 -28.96 -16.30
C ARG A 349 -1.20 -28.27 -16.29
N ARG A 350 -1.67 -27.82 -15.13
CA ARG A 350 -3.03 -27.34 -14.92
C ARG A 350 -3.12 -25.87 -14.59
N LEU A 351 -2.03 -25.28 -14.12
CA LEU A 351 -1.94 -23.88 -13.73
C LEU A 351 -0.80 -23.18 -14.45
N PRO A 352 -0.97 -21.92 -14.86
CA PRO A 352 0.16 -21.05 -15.12
C PRO A 352 0.82 -20.80 -13.75
N VAL A 353 2.05 -21.28 -13.58
CA VAL A 353 2.80 -21.13 -12.32
C VAL A 353 4.22 -20.68 -12.62
N GLN A 354 4.77 -19.86 -11.72
CA GLN A 354 6.16 -19.46 -11.79
C GLN A 354 7.07 -20.64 -11.38
N ASP A 355 6.69 -21.37 -10.32
CA ASP A 355 7.38 -22.53 -9.78
C ASP A 355 6.43 -23.35 -8.88
N VAL A 356 6.80 -24.60 -8.61
CA VAL A 356 6.06 -25.50 -7.69
C VAL A 356 6.99 -26.02 -6.62
N VAL A 357 6.81 -25.55 -5.40
CA VAL A 357 7.54 -26.00 -4.20
C VAL A 357 6.68 -26.98 -3.42
N VAL A 358 7.25 -28.13 -3.02
CA VAL A 358 6.54 -29.14 -2.23
C VAL A 358 7.18 -29.22 -0.85
N LEU A 359 6.37 -28.92 0.19
CA LEU A 359 6.81 -28.94 1.59
C LEU A 359 6.40 -30.25 2.26
N PRO A 360 7.31 -30.92 2.99
CA PRO A 360 7.01 -32.15 3.71
C PRO A 360 6.05 -31.88 4.88
N ASP A 361 5.21 -32.87 5.20
CA ASP A 361 4.34 -32.82 6.38
C ASP A 361 5.15 -33.05 7.66
N ASP A 362 5.00 -32.13 8.62
CA ASP A 362 5.61 -32.23 9.96
C ASP A 362 4.65 -31.73 11.03
N PRO A 363 3.58 -32.47 11.28
CA PRO A 363 2.54 -32.03 12.21
C PRO A 363 2.99 -31.97 13.67
N ALA A 364 4.05 -32.68 14.02
CA ALA A 364 4.60 -32.67 15.38
C ALA A 364 5.29 -31.34 15.66
N THR A 365 6.21 -30.91 14.78
CA THR A 365 6.90 -29.63 14.89
C THR A 365 5.93 -28.46 14.78
N CYS A 366 4.99 -28.49 13.82
CA CYS A 366 4.01 -27.43 13.66
C CYS A 366 3.10 -27.26 14.88
N ARG A 367 2.69 -28.36 15.53
CA ARG A 367 1.86 -28.29 16.75
C ARG A 367 2.66 -27.76 17.94
N ALA A 368 3.91 -28.20 18.12
CA ALA A 368 4.78 -27.68 19.18
C ALA A 368 4.97 -26.17 19.00
N ALA A 369 5.34 -25.71 17.81
CA ALA A 369 5.48 -24.30 17.48
C ALA A 369 4.23 -23.49 17.81
N ALA A 370 3.05 -23.96 17.39
CA ALA A 370 1.77 -23.27 17.62
C ALA A 370 1.40 -23.15 19.11
N TRP A 371 1.67 -24.18 19.92
CA TRP A 371 1.39 -24.17 21.36
C TRP A 371 2.34 -23.26 22.14
N ASP A 372 3.61 -23.20 21.71
CA ASP A 372 4.65 -22.46 22.40
C ASP A 372 4.77 -21.01 21.89
N GLY A 373 3.94 -20.60 20.87
CA GLY A 373 4.07 -19.31 20.22
C GLY A 373 5.46 -19.13 19.58
N ALA A 374 6.04 -20.22 19.07
CA ALA A 374 7.39 -20.31 18.56
C ALA A 374 7.41 -20.55 17.05
N LEU A 375 8.55 -20.28 16.42
CA LEU A 375 8.78 -20.50 14.99
C LEU A 375 9.46 -21.85 14.73
N LEU A 376 9.43 -22.31 13.48
CA LEU A 376 10.05 -23.60 13.09
C LEU A 376 11.56 -23.64 13.37
N SER A 377 12.22 -22.49 13.36
CA SER A 377 13.65 -22.35 13.70
C SER A 377 13.94 -22.73 15.16
N GLU A 378 12.97 -22.55 16.04
CA GLU A 378 13.04 -22.82 17.47
C GLU A 378 12.47 -24.21 17.79
N ALA A 379 11.26 -24.52 17.33
CA ALA A 379 10.56 -25.76 17.61
C ALA A 379 11.18 -26.99 16.91
N GLY A 380 11.76 -26.78 15.72
CA GLY A 380 12.32 -27.88 14.93
C GLY A 380 13.52 -27.46 14.07
N PRO A 381 14.67 -27.02 14.67
CA PRO A 381 15.76 -26.37 13.94
C PRO A 381 16.42 -27.23 12.85
N ARG A 382 16.25 -28.54 12.88
CA ARG A 382 16.88 -29.46 11.93
C ARG A 382 15.87 -30.23 11.05
N THR A 383 14.58 -29.89 11.13
CA THR A 383 13.55 -30.62 10.39
C THR A 383 13.65 -30.40 8.89
N PRO A 384 13.22 -31.38 8.07
CA PRO A 384 13.13 -31.19 6.62
C PRO A 384 12.20 -30.04 6.23
N LEU A 385 11.08 -29.86 6.98
CA LEU A 385 10.15 -28.76 6.74
C LEU A 385 10.83 -27.41 6.90
N ARG A 386 11.52 -27.14 8.02
CA ARG A 386 12.26 -25.89 8.21
C ARG A 386 13.27 -25.65 7.09
N ARG A 387 14.02 -26.67 6.69
CA ARG A 387 15.01 -26.52 5.59
C ARG A 387 14.35 -26.07 4.30
N ALA A 388 13.23 -26.70 3.93
CA ALA A 388 12.49 -26.33 2.73
C ALA A 388 11.91 -24.88 2.81
N VAL A 389 11.42 -24.47 3.97
CA VAL A 389 10.93 -23.08 4.20
C VAL A 389 12.07 -22.08 4.12
N ARG A 390 13.23 -22.37 4.70
CA ARG A 390 14.43 -21.51 4.63
C ARG A 390 14.91 -21.35 3.18
N ASP A 391 14.95 -22.45 2.43
CA ASP A 391 15.40 -22.42 1.03
C ASP A 391 14.43 -21.60 0.15
N LEU A 392 13.13 -21.68 0.44
CA LEU A 392 12.11 -20.83 -0.21
C LEU A 392 12.26 -19.36 0.19
N ALA A 393 12.48 -19.07 1.49
CA ALA A 393 12.68 -17.71 1.97
C ALA A 393 13.90 -17.03 1.30
N ALA A 394 15.00 -17.79 1.13
CA ALA A 394 16.19 -17.30 0.42
C ALA A 394 15.88 -16.92 -1.04
N GLN A 395 15.08 -17.72 -1.75
CA GLN A 395 14.67 -17.43 -3.13
C GLN A 395 13.78 -16.18 -3.21
N ILE A 396 12.88 -15.98 -2.25
CA ILE A 396 11.98 -14.81 -2.19
C ILE A 396 12.77 -13.53 -1.90
N ALA A 397 13.80 -13.60 -1.04
CA ALA A 397 14.62 -12.45 -0.67
C ALA A 397 15.69 -12.10 -1.74
N GLU A 398 16.10 -13.04 -2.58
CA GLU A 398 17.21 -12.88 -3.54
C GLU A 398 17.07 -11.63 -4.44
N PRO A 399 15.91 -11.29 -5.03
CA PRO A 399 15.78 -10.11 -5.88
C PRO A 399 16.08 -8.80 -5.13
N LEU A 400 15.64 -8.69 -3.87
CA LEU A 400 15.90 -7.52 -3.03
C LEU A 400 17.39 -7.41 -2.67
N VAL A 401 18.01 -8.51 -2.28
CA VAL A 401 19.46 -8.57 -1.96
C VAL A 401 20.31 -8.18 -3.17
N ARG A 402 19.92 -8.60 -4.37
CA ARG A 402 20.62 -8.21 -5.61
C ARG A 402 20.46 -6.72 -5.92
N ALA A 403 19.27 -6.15 -5.72
CA ALA A 403 19.01 -4.73 -5.96
C ALA A 403 19.88 -3.87 -5.03
N THR A 404 19.88 -4.16 -3.73
CA THR A 404 20.68 -3.41 -2.74
C THR A 404 22.18 -3.53 -2.97
N ALA A 405 22.66 -4.71 -3.39
CA ALA A 405 24.08 -4.93 -3.73
C ALA A 405 24.48 -4.12 -4.97
N PHE A 406 23.63 -4.02 -5.98
CA PHE A 406 23.88 -3.24 -7.19
C PHE A 406 23.96 -1.74 -6.90
N GLU A 407 23.02 -1.21 -6.09
CA GLU A 407 23.01 0.19 -5.69
C GLU A 407 24.25 0.57 -4.86
N SER A 408 24.64 -0.27 -3.90
CA SER A 408 25.85 -0.09 -3.10
C SER A 408 27.12 -0.07 -3.97
N ALA A 409 27.21 -0.93 -4.97
CA ALA A 409 28.33 -0.97 -5.91
C ALA A 409 28.36 0.28 -6.82
N SER A 410 27.21 0.76 -7.27
CA SER A 410 27.08 1.96 -8.11
C SER A 410 27.46 3.23 -7.34
N SER A 411 27.02 3.36 -6.09
CA SER A 411 27.36 4.48 -5.20
C SER A 411 28.86 4.54 -4.93
N ALA A 412 29.49 3.40 -4.62
CA ALA A 412 30.94 3.30 -4.40
C ALA A 412 31.77 3.62 -5.67
N ALA A 413 31.23 3.31 -6.85
CA ALA A 413 31.87 3.66 -8.13
C ALA A 413 31.78 5.16 -8.42
N GLY A 414 30.63 5.80 -8.10
CA GLY A 414 30.41 7.25 -8.23
C GLY A 414 31.33 8.07 -7.34
N GLU A 415 31.53 7.64 -6.08
CA GLU A 415 32.42 8.31 -5.13
C GLU A 415 33.90 8.23 -5.58
N ARG A 416 34.33 7.11 -6.16
CA ARG A 416 35.71 6.97 -6.71
C ARG A 416 35.93 7.84 -7.93
N ALA A 417 34.94 7.98 -8.83
CA ALA A 417 35.02 8.83 -10.00
C ALA A 417 35.01 10.34 -9.63
N GLY A 418 34.27 10.73 -8.59
CA GLY A 418 34.26 12.11 -8.06
C GLY A 418 35.55 12.49 -7.32
N GLY A 419 36.24 11.54 -6.68
CA GLY A 419 37.50 11.75 -5.96
C GLY A 419 38.71 12.00 -6.88
N GLU A 420 38.74 11.40 -8.07
CA GLU A 420 39.85 11.58 -9.03
C GLU A 420 39.80 12.91 -9.80
N ALA A 421 38.64 13.56 -9.90
CA ALA A 421 38.49 14.85 -10.56
C ALA A 421 38.99 16.04 -9.73
N SER A 422 39.14 15.91 -8.41
CA SER A 422 39.52 17.01 -7.51
C SER A 422 41.03 17.19 -7.29
N THR A 423 41.90 16.36 -7.84
CA THR A 423 43.36 16.41 -7.57
C THR A 423 44.20 17.00 -8.67
N ARG A 424 43.63 17.54 -9.77
CA ARG A 424 44.40 18.26 -10.81
C ARG A 424 44.21 19.77 -10.74
N ALA A 425 44.91 20.42 -9.81
CA ALA A 425 45.18 21.88 -9.87
C ALA A 425 46.40 22.17 -10.78
N PRO A 426 46.35 23.14 -11.71
CA PRO A 426 47.47 23.43 -12.60
C PRO A 426 48.54 24.21 -11.86
N GLY A 427 49.76 23.68 -11.80
CA GLY A 427 50.94 24.31 -11.24
C GLY A 427 51.29 25.65 -11.92
N ARG A 428 51.28 26.72 -11.14
CA ARG A 428 51.77 28.07 -11.53
C ARG A 428 53.27 27.97 -11.81
N ARG A 429 53.69 28.11 -13.08
CA ARG A 429 55.07 28.39 -13.50
C ARG A 429 55.48 29.77 -13.00
N ARG A 430 56.43 29.87 -12.05
CA ARG A 430 57.17 31.10 -11.72
C ARG A 430 58.19 31.40 -12.82
N ARG A 431 58.01 32.51 -13.54
CA ARG A 431 59.06 33.14 -14.38
C ARG A 431 60.10 33.81 -13.46
N ARG A 432 61.33 33.33 -13.49
CA ARG A 432 62.48 34.08 -12.98
C ARG A 432 62.86 35.14 -13.99
N GLY A 433 62.74 36.41 -13.62
CA GLY A 433 63.37 37.50 -14.33
C GLY A 433 64.86 37.55 -14.00
N ARG A 434 65.66 37.63 -15.02
CA ARG A 434 67.09 37.97 -14.98
C ARG A 434 67.17 39.49 -15.08
N MET A 435 67.76 40.14 -14.11
CA MET A 435 68.31 41.49 -14.24
C MET A 435 69.84 41.39 -14.37
N GLY A 436 70.36 41.88 -15.46
CA GLY A 436 71.75 42.10 -15.63
C GLY A 436 72.09 43.56 -15.42
N ALA A 437 73.16 43.84 -14.93
CA ALA A 437 74.23 44.71 -15.23
C ALA A 437 75.29 44.67 -14.18
#